data_098c4d37aeff7297d72db0c38d6104c7
#
_entry.id   098c4d37aeff7297d72db0c38d6104c7
#
_cell.length_a   1.000
_cell.length_b   1.000
_cell.length_c   1.000
_cell.angle_alpha   90.00
_cell.angle_beta   90.00
_cell.angle_gamma   90.00
#
_symmetry.space_group_name_H-M   'P 1'
#
loop_
_entity.id
_entity.type
_entity.pdbx_description
1 polymer ?
#
loop_
_entity_poly.entity_id
_entity_poly.type
_entity_poly.pdbx_seq_one_letter_code
_entity_poly.pdbx_strand_id
1 'polypeptide(L)'
;MKPVANVLTMNAAAALMVAVCATNPAVAQQRGAAPAAAKPPASEPAPRMADGKPDLSGVWWTGADVGGRGFGGGRSRGGAAAGPAPPTFTGLYTPAAADAAKKLTDNDDPTLKCVPTAFGTLNVSLFDVGAVGQIVATPKFVVMLTETFHGFRLVPTDGRPHREEVPPSYRGDSVGRWEGDVFVVETRNFNDDTWIWAEGRASPHSDQLRIIERYRRVDRNTLEIEATVSDPKMLTAPWTVPKQTLTLAPFDQIMPLICAGV
;
A
#
# COMPACT_ATOMS: atom_id res chain seq x y z
N MET A 1 5.51 54.25 -45.13
CA MET A 1 6.11 53.70 -46.36
C MET A 1 5.40 52.36 -46.62
N LYS A 2 4.98 52.19 -47.88
CA LYS A 2 3.95 51.26 -48.37
C LYS A 2 4.40 49.79 -48.36
N PRO A 3 3.44 48.83 -48.35
CA PRO A 3 3.68 47.36 -48.36
C PRO A 3 3.89 46.88 -49.82
N VAL A 4 4.56 45.74 -49.94
CA VAL A 4 4.62 44.99 -51.20
C VAL A 4 3.93 43.65 -50.99
N ALA A 5 2.84 43.46 -51.70
CA ALA A 5 2.13 42.25 -51.90
C ALA A 5 2.81 41.42 -52.99
N ASN A 6 2.98 40.15 -52.79
CA ASN A 6 3.29 39.14 -53.81
C ASN A 6 2.21 38.08 -53.88
N VAL A 7 1.45 38.20 -54.96
CA VAL A 7 0.51 37.14 -55.42
C VAL A 7 1.29 36.15 -56.24
N LEU A 8 1.20 34.86 -55.92
CA LEU A 8 1.59 33.80 -56.87
C LEU A 8 0.48 32.76 -57.00
N THR A 9 0.18 32.58 -58.22
CA THR A 9 -0.91 31.89 -58.90
C THR A 9 -0.96 30.37 -58.65
N MET A 10 -2.21 29.91 -58.61
CA MET A 10 -2.62 28.49 -58.67
C MET A 10 -2.22 27.86 -60.01
N ASN A 11 -1.72 26.63 -59.93
CA ASN A 11 -1.77 25.67 -61.03
C ASN A 11 -2.42 24.40 -60.55
N ALA A 12 -3.59 24.11 -61.11
CA ALA A 12 -4.31 22.85 -60.96
C ALA A 12 -3.73 21.83 -61.91
N ALA A 13 -3.26 20.71 -61.39
CA ALA A 13 -2.97 19.50 -62.15
C ALA A 13 -3.84 18.34 -61.59
N ALA A 14 -4.84 18.00 -62.34
CA ALA A 14 -5.69 16.84 -62.10
C ALA A 14 -4.92 15.57 -62.47
N ALA A 15 -4.57 14.72 -61.52
CA ALA A 15 -4.04 13.41 -61.77
C ALA A 15 -5.13 12.35 -61.49
N LEU A 16 -5.50 11.67 -62.55
CA LEU A 16 -6.43 10.56 -62.60
C LEU A 16 -5.76 9.33 -61.96
N MET A 17 -6.16 8.91 -60.73
CA MET A 17 -5.71 7.67 -60.15
C MET A 17 -6.67 6.54 -60.50
N VAL A 18 -6.17 5.60 -61.30
CA VAL A 18 -6.81 4.33 -61.58
C VAL A 18 -6.66 3.44 -60.36
N ALA A 19 -7.78 3.08 -59.72
CA ALA A 19 -7.82 2.11 -58.64
C ALA A 19 -7.64 0.69 -59.19
N VAL A 20 -6.49 0.09 -58.95
CA VAL A 20 -6.27 -1.36 -59.13
C VAL A 20 -6.67 -2.06 -57.82
N CYS A 21 -7.82 -2.74 -57.85
CA CYS A 21 -8.22 -3.67 -56.78
C CYS A 21 -7.31 -4.89 -56.83
N ALA A 22 -6.29 -4.93 -56.02
CA ALA A 22 -5.53 -6.17 -55.72
C ALA A 22 -6.26 -6.94 -54.64
N THR A 23 -6.86 -8.08 -55.03
CA THR A 23 -7.40 -9.07 -54.08
C THR A 23 -6.24 -9.80 -53.40
N ASN A 24 -5.96 -9.41 -52.17
CA ASN A 24 -5.04 -10.19 -51.31
C ASN A 24 -5.76 -11.45 -50.78
N PRO A 25 -5.20 -12.65 -50.99
CA PRO A 25 -5.72 -13.84 -50.32
C PRO A 25 -5.40 -13.71 -48.83
N ALA A 26 -6.44 -13.80 -47.99
CA ALA A 26 -6.31 -13.88 -46.55
C ALA A 26 -5.51 -15.11 -46.17
N VAL A 27 -4.24 -14.94 -45.82
CA VAL A 27 -3.45 -15.99 -45.16
C VAL A 27 -4.00 -16.10 -43.74
N ALA A 28 -4.76 -17.16 -43.49
CA ALA A 28 -5.19 -17.54 -42.15
C ALA A 28 -3.93 -17.89 -41.34
N GLN A 29 -3.44 -16.95 -40.55
CA GLN A 29 -2.41 -17.22 -39.56
C GLN A 29 -3.00 -18.17 -38.51
N GLN A 30 -2.64 -19.43 -38.60
CA GLN A 30 -2.83 -20.38 -37.51
C GLN A 30 -2.10 -19.81 -36.28
N ARG A 31 -2.89 -19.29 -35.33
CA ARG A 31 -2.39 -18.99 -33.98
C ARG A 31 -1.97 -20.33 -33.38
N GLY A 32 -0.67 -20.60 -33.43
CA GLY A 32 -0.09 -21.67 -32.64
C GLY A 32 -0.52 -21.51 -31.19
N ALA A 33 -0.95 -22.58 -30.55
CA ALA A 33 -1.28 -22.59 -29.13
C ALA A 33 -0.08 -21.99 -28.38
N ALA A 34 -0.33 -20.94 -27.57
CA ALA A 34 0.68 -20.37 -26.72
C ALA A 34 1.27 -21.51 -25.86
N PRO A 35 2.62 -21.61 -25.73
CA PRO A 35 3.21 -22.61 -24.86
C PRO A 35 2.61 -22.45 -23.46
N ALA A 36 2.19 -23.59 -22.87
CA ALA A 36 1.66 -23.62 -21.52
C ALA A 36 2.65 -22.88 -20.61
N ALA A 37 2.15 -21.88 -19.88
CA ALA A 37 2.99 -21.08 -18.97
C ALA A 37 3.75 -22.05 -18.07
N ALA A 38 5.08 -21.98 -18.13
CA ALA A 38 5.95 -22.78 -17.27
C ALA A 38 5.52 -22.54 -15.81
N LYS A 39 5.34 -23.62 -15.04
CA LYS A 39 5.06 -23.53 -13.61
C LYS A 39 6.15 -22.64 -12.98
N PRO A 40 5.77 -21.60 -12.20
CA PRO A 40 6.76 -20.76 -11.54
C PRO A 40 7.77 -21.64 -10.80
N PRO A 41 9.06 -21.30 -10.77
CA PRO A 41 10.03 -22.05 -9.98
C PRO A 41 9.54 -22.09 -8.53
N ALA A 42 9.76 -23.22 -7.86
CA ALA A 42 9.39 -23.37 -6.45
C ALA A 42 10.02 -22.22 -5.66
N SER A 43 9.22 -21.50 -4.87
CA SER A 43 9.72 -20.40 -4.05
C SER A 43 10.70 -20.97 -3.01
N GLU A 44 11.83 -20.26 -2.82
CA GLU A 44 12.77 -20.63 -1.75
C GLU A 44 12.08 -20.42 -0.38
N PRO A 45 12.32 -21.34 0.59
CA PRO A 45 11.70 -21.20 1.90
C PRO A 45 12.10 -19.89 2.59
N ALA A 46 11.26 -19.40 3.49
CA ALA A 46 11.55 -18.21 4.29
C ALA A 46 12.85 -18.41 5.08
N PRO A 47 13.80 -17.47 5.05
CA PRO A 47 14.99 -17.52 5.89
C PRO A 47 14.61 -17.44 7.36
N ARG A 48 15.50 -17.97 8.23
CA ARG A 48 15.28 -17.97 9.68
C ARG A 48 16.42 -17.29 10.42
N MET A 49 16.07 -16.62 11.49
CA MET A 49 17.04 -16.07 12.45
C MET A 49 17.67 -17.22 13.30
N ALA A 50 18.69 -16.87 14.07
CA ALA A 50 19.41 -17.85 14.91
C ALA A 50 18.53 -18.53 15.97
N ASP A 51 17.44 -17.89 16.41
CA ASP A 51 16.45 -18.42 17.34
C ASP A 51 15.39 -19.32 16.66
N GLY A 52 15.53 -19.55 15.36
CA GLY A 52 14.63 -20.39 14.57
C GLY A 52 13.36 -19.69 14.09
N LYS A 53 13.09 -18.45 14.49
CA LYS A 53 11.95 -17.67 14.01
C LYS A 53 12.18 -17.19 12.57
N PRO A 54 11.12 -17.00 11.75
CA PRO A 54 11.29 -16.43 10.42
C PRO A 54 12.01 -15.08 10.50
N ASP A 55 12.99 -14.87 9.65
CA ASP A 55 13.64 -13.58 9.48
C ASP A 55 12.75 -12.69 8.61
N LEU A 56 12.16 -11.66 9.20
CA LEU A 56 11.31 -10.72 8.49
C LEU A 56 12.12 -9.61 7.78
N SER A 57 13.45 -9.58 7.95
CA SER A 57 14.30 -8.51 7.40
C SER A 57 14.21 -8.44 5.90
N GLY A 58 14.24 -7.20 5.40
CA GLY A 58 14.22 -6.88 3.98
C GLY A 58 13.52 -5.57 3.71
N VAL A 59 13.66 -5.12 2.48
CA VAL A 59 12.85 -4.02 1.94
C VAL A 59 11.65 -4.64 1.23
N TRP A 60 10.46 -4.21 1.63
CA TRP A 60 9.20 -4.79 1.18
C TRP A 60 8.38 -3.75 0.43
N TRP A 61 7.84 -4.13 -0.73
CA TRP A 61 7.06 -3.25 -1.58
C TRP A 61 5.93 -3.98 -2.30
N THR A 62 5.06 -3.24 -2.95
CA THR A 62 3.92 -3.79 -3.70
C THR A 62 4.29 -4.35 -5.08
N GLY A 63 5.55 -4.20 -5.50
CA GLY A 63 6.02 -4.61 -6.81
C GLY A 63 5.72 -3.63 -7.94
N ALA A 64 5.27 -2.41 -7.61
CA ALA A 64 5.00 -1.35 -8.58
C ALA A 64 5.74 -0.06 -8.21
N ASP A 65 6.37 0.56 -9.20
CA ASP A 65 7.01 1.86 -9.03
C ASP A 65 5.96 2.98 -8.82
N VAL A 66 6.40 4.03 -8.10
CA VAL A 66 5.64 5.28 -7.98
C VAL A 66 5.38 5.85 -9.38
N GLY A 67 4.11 6.00 -9.74
CA GLY A 67 3.71 6.45 -11.08
C GLY A 67 3.53 5.36 -12.13
N GLY A 68 3.85 4.10 -11.83
CA GLY A 68 3.43 2.97 -12.65
C GLY A 68 1.92 2.82 -12.67
N ARG A 69 1.35 2.34 -13.78
CA ARG A 69 -0.10 2.11 -13.94
C ARG A 69 -0.73 1.13 -12.92
N GLY A 70 -0.03 0.82 -11.84
CA GLY A 70 -0.47 -0.04 -10.73
C GLY A 70 -1.12 0.70 -9.56
N PHE A 71 -1.19 2.03 -9.57
CA PHE A 71 -1.87 2.82 -8.53
C PHE A 71 -3.40 2.77 -8.58
N GLY A 72 -3.98 2.10 -9.51
CA GLY A 72 -5.38 1.67 -9.41
C GLY A 72 -5.41 0.40 -8.59
N GLY A 73 -5.83 0.49 -7.33
CA GLY A 73 -5.89 -0.56 -6.32
C GLY A 73 -5.75 -1.95 -6.91
N GLY A 74 -4.68 -2.63 -6.59
CA GLY A 74 -4.42 -3.98 -7.04
C GLY A 74 -5.64 -4.82 -6.70
N ARG A 75 -6.56 -4.94 -7.64
CA ARG A 75 -7.55 -6.00 -7.61
C ARG A 75 -6.71 -7.27 -7.66
N SER A 76 -6.43 -7.81 -6.48
CA SER A 76 -6.04 -9.18 -6.35
C SER A 76 -6.93 -9.95 -7.34
N ARG A 77 -6.32 -10.51 -8.39
CA ARG A 77 -6.99 -11.47 -9.27
C ARG A 77 -7.13 -12.82 -8.55
N GLY A 78 -7.45 -12.76 -7.26
CA GLY A 78 -8.06 -13.85 -6.54
C GLY A 78 -9.52 -13.88 -6.95
N GLY A 79 -9.99 -15.01 -7.44
CA GLY A 79 -11.33 -15.19 -7.94
C GLY A 79 -12.35 -14.58 -6.99
N ALA A 80 -13.29 -13.85 -7.55
CA ALA A 80 -14.38 -13.23 -6.82
C ALA A 80 -15.09 -14.32 -5.98
N ALA A 81 -14.89 -14.28 -4.67
CA ALA A 81 -15.77 -14.97 -3.77
C ALA A 81 -17.15 -14.33 -3.97
N ALA A 82 -18.14 -15.13 -4.36
CA ALA A 82 -19.51 -14.69 -4.53
C ALA A 82 -20.14 -14.46 -3.15
N GLY A 83 -19.77 -13.32 -2.51
CA GLY A 83 -20.29 -12.85 -1.24
C GLY A 83 -20.38 -11.33 -1.21
N PRO A 84 -21.12 -10.74 -0.27
CA PRO A 84 -21.15 -9.30 -0.11
C PRO A 84 -19.72 -8.79 0.16
N ALA A 85 -19.37 -7.63 -0.44
CA ALA A 85 -18.09 -7.01 -0.19
C ALA A 85 -17.90 -6.74 1.32
N PRO A 86 -16.69 -6.97 1.87
CA PRO A 86 -16.44 -6.68 3.28
C PRO A 86 -16.69 -5.19 3.57
N PRO A 87 -17.11 -4.86 4.79
CA PRO A 87 -17.35 -3.48 5.15
C PRO A 87 -16.06 -2.66 5.02
N THR A 88 -16.22 -1.41 4.60
CA THR A 88 -15.13 -0.44 4.54
C THR A 88 -14.90 0.17 5.93
N PHE A 89 -13.75 0.79 6.16
CA PHE A 89 -13.44 1.44 7.44
C PHE A 89 -14.48 2.51 7.78
N THR A 90 -14.73 3.42 6.84
CA THR A 90 -15.70 4.51 7.04
C THR A 90 -17.16 4.02 7.06
N GLY A 91 -17.43 2.88 6.43
CA GLY A 91 -18.73 2.20 6.50
C GLY A 91 -19.07 1.63 7.88
N LEU A 92 -18.06 1.48 8.74
CA LEU A 92 -18.23 1.03 10.12
C LEU A 92 -18.32 2.20 11.12
N TYR A 93 -18.26 3.44 10.69
CA TYR A 93 -18.39 4.57 11.60
C TYR A 93 -19.72 4.53 12.36
N THR A 94 -19.65 4.86 13.65
CA THR A 94 -20.86 5.19 14.42
C THR A 94 -21.57 6.39 13.78
N PRO A 95 -22.86 6.59 13.96
CA PRO A 95 -23.56 7.76 13.43
C PRO A 95 -22.87 9.09 13.79
N ALA A 96 -22.42 9.21 15.04
CA ALA A 96 -21.72 10.40 15.52
C ALA A 96 -20.38 10.62 14.81
N ALA A 97 -19.58 9.54 14.62
CA ALA A 97 -18.32 9.61 13.90
C ALA A 97 -18.53 9.96 12.42
N ALA A 98 -19.54 9.36 11.78
CA ALA A 98 -19.87 9.67 10.39
C ALA A 98 -20.29 11.14 10.22
N ASP A 99 -21.08 11.68 11.14
CA ASP A 99 -21.50 13.09 11.09
C ASP A 99 -20.35 14.06 11.39
N ALA A 100 -19.40 13.68 12.23
CA ALA A 100 -18.17 14.44 12.44
C ALA A 100 -17.27 14.40 11.19
N ALA A 101 -17.07 13.24 10.62
CA ALA A 101 -16.23 13.07 9.45
C ALA A 101 -16.73 13.82 8.19
N LYS A 102 -18.06 13.97 8.04
CA LYS A 102 -18.67 14.77 6.94
C LYS A 102 -18.30 16.25 6.97
N LYS A 103 -17.88 16.77 8.12
CA LYS A 103 -17.51 18.18 8.28
C LYS A 103 -16.05 18.43 7.90
N LEU A 104 -15.26 17.37 7.75
CA LEU A 104 -13.87 17.44 7.40
C LEU A 104 -13.69 17.51 5.88
N THR A 105 -12.68 18.22 5.47
CA THR A 105 -12.26 18.40 4.08
C THR A 105 -10.84 17.86 3.89
N ASP A 106 -10.38 17.78 2.65
CA ASP A 106 -9.00 17.39 2.36
C ASP A 106 -7.98 18.35 3.01
N ASN A 107 -8.37 19.61 3.27
CA ASN A 107 -7.49 20.59 3.94
C ASN A 107 -7.30 20.30 5.44
N ASP A 108 -8.15 19.48 6.03
CA ASP A 108 -8.08 19.09 7.44
C ASP A 108 -7.16 17.88 7.65
N ASP A 109 -6.67 17.27 6.55
CA ASP A 109 -5.78 16.11 6.60
C ASP A 109 -4.45 16.49 7.27
N PRO A 110 -4.13 15.86 8.43
CA PRO A 110 -2.90 16.16 9.16
C PRO A 110 -1.63 15.87 8.36
N THR A 111 -1.69 14.99 7.38
CA THR A 111 -0.53 14.64 6.55
C THR A 111 -0.02 15.81 5.73
N LEU A 112 -0.87 16.78 5.40
CA LEU A 112 -0.48 18.05 4.76
C LEU A 112 0.45 18.89 5.65
N LYS A 113 0.43 18.66 6.96
CA LYS A 113 1.31 19.30 7.94
C LYS A 113 2.43 18.36 8.41
N CYS A 114 2.74 17.35 7.63
CA CYS A 114 3.74 16.33 7.94
C CYS A 114 3.46 15.50 9.20
N VAL A 115 2.22 15.42 9.65
CA VAL A 115 1.82 14.50 10.70
C VAL A 115 1.66 13.11 10.09
N PRO A 116 2.37 12.09 10.60
CA PRO A 116 2.26 10.76 10.04
C PRO A 116 0.89 10.13 10.31
N THR A 117 0.46 9.23 9.46
CA THR A 117 -0.72 8.43 9.73
C THR A 117 -0.48 7.45 10.88
N ALA A 118 -1.51 7.21 11.67
CA ALA A 118 -1.45 6.28 12.81
C ALA A 118 -1.17 4.85 12.37
N PHE A 119 -1.73 4.45 11.25
CA PHE A 119 -1.59 3.13 10.66
C PHE A 119 -0.83 3.23 9.34
N GLY A 120 0.01 2.26 9.09
CA GLY A 120 0.74 2.21 7.84
C GLY A 120 2.25 2.13 8.02
N THR A 121 2.69 1.45 9.04
CA THR A 121 4.09 1.04 9.11
C THR A 121 4.33 -0.05 8.09
N LEU A 122 5.11 -0.04 7.18
CA LEU A 122 5.22 -0.76 5.92
C LEU A 122 4.12 -0.37 4.94
N ASN A 123 3.44 0.69 5.29
CA ASN A 123 2.43 1.25 4.44
C ASN A 123 1.52 0.25 3.83
N VAL A 124 0.96 -0.54 4.70
CA VAL A 124 -0.22 -1.32 4.38
C VAL A 124 -1.34 -0.41 3.92
N SER A 125 -1.31 0.84 4.27
CA SER A 125 -1.96 1.84 3.48
C SER A 125 -1.25 1.93 2.15
N LEU A 126 -1.67 1.11 1.29
CA LEU A 126 -1.48 0.97 -0.13
C LEU A 126 -1.37 2.29 -0.91
N PHE A 127 -1.27 3.40 -0.27
CA PHE A 127 -1.62 4.72 -0.76
C PHE A 127 -0.63 5.79 -0.40
N ASP A 128 0.34 5.50 0.45
CA ASP A 128 1.47 6.41 0.57
C ASP A 128 2.30 6.33 -0.69
N VAL A 129 2.54 7.48 -1.24
CA VAL A 129 3.51 7.65 -2.31
C VAL A 129 4.80 6.98 -1.85
N GLY A 130 5.16 5.91 -2.51
CA GLY A 130 6.34 5.17 -2.13
C GLY A 130 6.11 3.93 -1.27
N ALA A 131 4.98 3.27 -1.29
CA ALA A 131 4.59 2.02 -0.58
C ALA A 131 5.73 1.00 -0.32
N VAL A 132 6.83 1.49 0.26
CA VAL A 132 8.06 0.76 0.53
C VAL A 132 8.37 0.88 2.01
N GLY A 133 8.59 -0.23 2.65
CA GLY A 133 9.00 -0.28 4.03
C GLY A 133 10.18 -1.22 4.22
N GLN A 134 11.02 -0.94 5.19
CA GLN A 134 12.13 -1.81 5.55
C GLN A 134 11.91 -2.41 6.93
N ILE A 135 12.06 -3.73 7.02
CA ILE A 135 12.11 -4.42 8.30
C ILE A 135 13.56 -4.81 8.61
N VAL A 136 13.96 -4.57 9.86
CA VAL A 136 15.17 -5.13 10.44
C VAL A 136 14.74 -5.99 11.64
N ALA A 137 14.80 -7.30 11.48
CA ALA A 137 14.42 -8.25 12.51
C ALA A 137 15.64 -8.73 13.29
N THR A 138 15.49 -8.77 14.59
CA THR A 138 16.44 -9.40 15.53
C THR A 138 15.67 -10.27 16.51
N PRO A 139 16.32 -11.18 17.25
CA PRO A 139 15.62 -11.96 18.27
C PRO A 139 14.94 -11.14 19.37
N LYS A 140 15.36 -9.88 19.59
CA LYS A 140 14.82 -9.02 20.66
C LYS A 140 13.86 -7.96 20.18
N PHE A 141 14.02 -7.50 18.93
CA PHE A 141 13.26 -6.40 18.37
C PHE A 141 13.03 -6.61 16.87
N VAL A 142 11.88 -6.17 16.42
CA VAL A 142 11.61 -5.89 15.01
C VAL A 142 11.52 -4.38 14.84
N VAL A 143 12.39 -3.81 14.00
CA VAL A 143 12.36 -2.39 13.64
C VAL A 143 11.70 -2.29 12.27
N MET A 144 10.67 -1.46 12.17
CA MET A 144 9.96 -1.19 10.94
C MET A 144 10.20 0.27 10.58
N LEU A 145 10.73 0.49 9.39
CA LEU A 145 11.11 1.79 8.84
C LEU A 145 10.21 2.11 7.66
N THR A 146 9.81 3.37 7.52
CA THR A 146 9.03 3.86 6.38
C THR A 146 9.74 5.03 5.73
N GLU A 147 9.67 5.15 4.42
CA GLU A 147 10.17 6.32 3.69
C GLU A 147 9.39 7.57 4.06
N THR A 148 8.07 7.43 4.13
CA THR A 148 7.17 8.55 4.42
C THR A 148 7.29 8.98 5.89
N PHE A 149 7.38 10.28 6.10
CA PHE A 149 7.49 10.91 7.43
C PHE A 149 8.68 10.42 8.25
N HIS A 150 9.71 9.86 7.63
CA HIS A 150 10.93 9.35 8.30
C HIS A 150 10.59 8.49 9.53
N GLY A 151 9.55 7.69 9.40
CA GLY A 151 8.98 6.98 10.53
C GLY A 151 9.70 5.68 10.83
N PHE A 152 9.79 5.38 12.11
CA PHE A 152 10.16 4.04 12.54
C PHE A 152 9.26 3.56 13.67
N ARG A 153 9.20 2.26 13.83
CA ARG A 153 8.52 1.59 14.93
C ARG A 153 9.44 0.50 15.46
N LEU A 154 9.78 0.57 16.74
CA LEU A 154 10.56 -0.43 17.44
C LEU A 154 9.60 -1.34 18.22
N VAL A 155 9.50 -2.60 17.82
CA VAL A 155 8.59 -3.57 18.40
C VAL A 155 9.37 -4.63 19.17
N PRO A 156 9.30 -4.69 20.51
CA PRO A 156 9.83 -5.80 21.29
C PRO A 156 9.17 -7.13 20.88
N THR A 157 9.92 -8.24 20.92
CA THR A 157 9.44 -9.56 20.44
C THR A 157 9.07 -10.53 21.55
N ASP A 158 9.22 -10.13 22.81
CA ASP A 158 9.12 -10.98 24.00
C ASP A 158 7.71 -11.03 24.61
N GLY A 159 6.72 -10.39 24.00
CA GLY A 159 5.35 -10.40 24.48
C GLY A 159 5.13 -9.62 25.77
N ARG A 160 6.05 -8.69 26.10
CA ARG A 160 5.88 -7.83 27.28
C ARG A 160 4.59 -7.02 27.21
N PRO A 161 4.06 -6.56 28.34
CA PRO A 161 2.91 -5.65 28.35
C PRO A 161 3.28 -4.29 27.73
N HIS A 162 2.27 -3.55 27.31
CA HIS A 162 2.42 -2.16 26.93
C HIS A 162 2.91 -1.30 28.12
N ARG A 163 3.65 -0.26 27.80
CA ARG A 163 4.12 0.69 28.79
C ARG A 163 2.97 1.59 29.27
N GLU A 164 2.77 1.70 30.57
CA GLU A 164 1.64 2.45 31.15
C GLU A 164 1.89 3.95 31.23
N GLU A 165 3.17 4.37 31.37
CA GLU A 165 3.55 5.77 31.62
C GLU A 165 4.09 6.48 30.38
N VAL A 166 3.74 6.00 29.18
CA VAL A 166 4.19 6.63 27.93
C VAL A 166 3.10 7.55 27.41
N PRO A 167 3.41 8.82 27.14
CA PRO A 167 2.45 9.71 26.52
C PRO A 167 1.98 9.19 25.15
N PRO A 168 0.73 9.47 24.75
CA PRO A 168 0.24 9.13 23.42
C PRO A 168 1.13 9.71 22.32
N SER A 169 1.24 8.99 21.23
CA SER A 169 2.05 9.40 20.09
C SER A 169 1.37 9.13 18.76
N TYR A 170 1.88 9.70 17.69
CA TYR A 170 1.36 9.48 16.34
C TYR A 170 1.40 8.00 15.90
N ARG A 171 2.35 7.22 16.40
CA ARG A 171 2.54 5.82 16.03
C ARG A 171 2.22 4.83 17.14
N GLY A 172 1.72 5.33 18.25
CA GLY A 172 1.34 4.52 19.40
C GLY A 172 2.51 3.84 20.09
N ASP A 173 2.15 2.95 21.01
CA ASP A 173 3.06 2.03 21.69
C ASP A 173 2.82 0.61 21.15
N SER A 174 3.87 -0.02 20.63
CA SER A 174 3.79 -1.35 20.00
C SER A 174 4.48 -2.40 20.82
N VAL A 175 3.85 -3.55 20.96
CA VAL A 175 4.42 -4.77 21.53
C VAL A 175 4.19 -5.94 20.59
N GLY A 176 5.14 -6.87 20.55
CA GLY A 176 5.07 -7.99 19.63
C GLY A 176 5.32 -9.33 20.33
N ARG A 177 4.79 -10.38 19.73
CA ARG A 177 5.03 -11.77 20.13
C ARG A 177 5.00 -12.68 18.92
N TRP A 178 5.66 -13.80 19.03
CA TRP A 178 5.60 -14.84 18.01
C TRP A 178 4.52 -15.88 18.34
N GLU A 179 3.67 -16.15 17.36
CA GLU A 179 2.69 -17.23 17.35
C GLU A 179 3.08 -18.22 16.25
N GLY A 180 3.91 -19.21 16.60
CA GLY A 180 4.54 -20.07 15.58
C GLY A 180 5.46 -19.27 14.65
N ASP A 181 5.13 -19.27 13.36
CA ASP A 181 5.84 -18.53 12.31
C ASP A 181 5.21 -17.17 11.99
N VAL A 182 4.24 -16.71 12.78
CA VAL A 182 3.58 -15.40 12.61
C VAL A 182 4.04 -14.46 13.70
N PHE A 183 4.54 -13.29 13.32
CA PHE A 183 4.83 -12.20 14.26
C PHE A 183 3.58 -11.35 14.43
N VAL A 184 3.04 -11.32 15.63
CA VAL A 184 1.84 -10.56 15.97
C VAL A 184 2.25 -9.31 16.72
N VAL A 185 1.80 -8.16 16.23
CA VAL A 185 2.04 -6.84 16.79
C VAL A 185 0.72 -6.24 17.26
N GLU A 186 0.68 -5.79 18.50
CA GLU A 186 -0.41 -4.95 19.01
C GLU A 186 0.11 -3.53 19.21
N THR A 187 -0.64 -2.55 18.72
CA THR A 187 -0.34 -1.13 18.87
C THR A 187 -1.55 -0.42 19.45
N ARG A 188 -1.33 0.39 20.47
CA ARG A 188 -2.33 1.25 21.11
C ARG A 188 -1.67 2.54 21.59
N ASN A 189 -2.38 3.40 22.30
CA ASN A 189 -1.88 4.65 22.85
C ASN A 189 -1.50 5.66 21.75
N PHE A 190 -2.36 5.72 20.74
CA PHE A 190 -2.29 6.77 19.72
C PHE A 190 -2.84 8.08 20.29
N ASN A 191 -2.29 9.21 19.84
CA ASN A 191 -3.00 10.49 19.99
C ASN A 191 -4.04 10.62 18.87
N ASP A 192 -4.98 11.54 19.00
CA ASP A 192 -6.06 11.82 18.05
C ASP A 192 -5.71 12.91 17.02
N ASP A 193 -4.46 13.40 17.03
CA ASP A 193 -3.95 14.39 16.07
C ASP A 193 -3.59 13.77 14.71
N THR A 194 -3.57 12.46 14.61
CA THR A 194 -3.24 11.70 13.40
C THR A 194 -4.47 11.04 12.81
N TRP A 195 -4.41 10.65 11.56
CA TRP A 195 -5.49 9.93 10.89
C TRP A 195 -5.01 8.57 10.42
N ILE A 196 -5.94 7.70 10.12
CA ILE A 196 -5.67 6.41 9.50
C ILE A 196 -5.90 6.52 7.99
N TRP A 197 -5.00 5.97 7.20
CA TRP A 197 -5.23 5.91 5.76
C TRP A 197 -6.03 4.67 5.41
N ALA A 198 -7.27 4.85 5.04
CA ALA A 198 -8.18 3.79 4.65
C ALA A 198 -8.92 4.18 3.36
N GLU A 199 -9.16 3.20 2.48
CA GLU A 199 -9.98 3.37 1.28
C GLU A 199 -9.52 4.50 0.34
N GLY A 200 -8.22 4.76 0.28
CA GLY A 200 -7.63 5.77 -0.60
C GLY A 200 -7.73 7.20 -0.07
N ARG A 201 -8.06 7.38 1.20
CA ARG A 201 -8.06 8.69 1.86
C ARG A 201 -7.71 8.56 3.33
N ALA A 202 -7.21 9.64 3.91
CA ALA A 202 -7.05 9.76 5.34
C ALA A 202 -8.42 9.88 6.03
N SER A 203 -8.57 9.22 7.17
CA SER A 203 -9.82 9.14 7.91
C SER A 203 -9.53 9.25 9.41
N PRO A 204 -10.30 10.06 10.15
CA PRO A 204 -10.07 10.27 11.57
C PRO A 204 -10.31 9.00 12.38
N HIS A 205 -9.62 8.91 13.49
CA HIS A 205 -9.81 7.92 14.55
C HIS A 205 -9.85 8.62 15.92
N SER A 206 -10.00 7.86 16.99
CA SER A 206 -9.94 8.38 18.36
C SER A 206 -8.67 7.91 19.08
N ASP A 207 -8.49 8.42 20.32
CA ASP A 207 -7.48 7.96 21.27
C ASP A 207 -7.65 6.48 21.71
N GLN A 208 -8.79 5.85 21.38
CA GLN A 208 -9.06 4.44 21.65
C GLN A 208 -8.70 3.51 20.49
N LEU A 209 -8.02 4.05 19.49
CA LEU A 209 -7.52 3.24 18.38
C LEU A 209 -6.60 2.13 18.89
N ARG A 210 -6.89 0.92 18.45
CA ARG A 210 -6.06 -0.28 18.67
C ARG A 210 -5.92 -1.04 17.37
N ILE A 211 -4.70 -1.43 17.05
CA ILE A 211 -4.38 -2.15 15.83
C ILE A 211 -3.66 -3.44 16.18
N ILE A 212 -4.12 -4.55 15.60
CA ILE A 212 -3.43 -5.84 15.68
C ILE A 212 -2.98 -6.20 14.27
N GLU A 213 -1.69 -6.40 14.09
CA GLU A 213 -1.06 -6.76 12.82
C GLU A 213 -0.44 -8.15 12.93
N ARG A 214 -0.50 -8.92 11.86
CA ARG A 214 0.04 -10.28 11.77
C ARG A 214 0.93 -10.38 10.55
N TYR A 215 2.22 -10.55 10.76
CA TYR A 215 3.24 -10.61 9.72
C TYR A 215 3.67 -12.05 9.52
N ARG A 216 3.58 -12.54 8.30
CA ARG A 216 3.99 -13.88 7.91
C ARG A 216 4.89 -13.83 6.70
N ARG A 217 6.14 -14.22 6.85
CA ARG A 217 7.01 -14.43 5.70
C ARG A 217 6.71 -15.81 5.13
N VAL A 218 6.06 -15.85 3.96
CA VAL A 218 5.55 -17.09 3.33
C VAL A 218 6.71 -17.87 2.70
N ASP A 219 7.61 -17.14 2.05
CA ASP A 219 8.81 -17.63 1.39
C ASP A 219 9.91 -16.55 1.41
N ARG A 220 11.00 -16.79 0.70
CA ARG A 220 12.12 -15.84 0.64
C ARG A 220 11.67 -14.43 0.22
N ASN A 221 10.75 -14.34 -0.72
CA ASN A 221 10.42 -13.10 -1.42
C ASN A 221 9.01 -12.56 -1.09
N THR A 222 8.25 -13.25 -0.24
CA THR A 222 6.83 -12.92 0.00
C THR A 222 6.55 -12.69 1.47
N LEU A 223 6.02 -11.52 1.79
CA LEU A 223 5.51 -11.15 3.10
C LEU A 223 4.00 -10.91 3.02
N GLU A 224 3.24 -11.62 3.84
CA GLU A 224 1.81 -11.39 4.03
C GLU A 224 1.58 -10.62 5.32
N ILE A 225 0.64 -9.67 5.25
CA ILE A 225 0.23 -8.86 6.40
C ILE A 225 -1.29 -8.86 6.49
N GLU A 226 -1.79 -9.24 7.64
CA GLU A 226 -3.19 -9.13 8.02
C GLU A 226 -3.30 -8.14 9.18
N ALA A 227 -4.33 -7.31 9.18
CA ALA A 227 -4.54 -6.37 10.27
C ALA A 227 -6.00 -6.23 10.64
N THR A 228 -6.24 -5.94 11.92
CA THR A 228 -7.55 -5.62 12.47
C THR A 228 -7.44 -4.30 13.22
N VAL A 229 -8.32 -3.38 12.90
CA VAL A 229 -8.42 -2.05 13.50
C VAL A 229 -9.66 -1.99 14.37
N SER A 230 -9.51 -1.61 15.62
CA SER A 230 -10.59 -1.42 16.57
C SER A 230 -10.56 0.01 17.13
N ASP A 231 -11.69 0.66 17.17
CA ASP A 231 -11.86 1.97 17.76
C ASP A 231 -13.30 2.10 18.27
N PRO A 232 -13.59 1.75 19.52
CA PRO A 232 -14.95 1.69 20.02
C PRO A 232 -15.66 3.05 20.10
N LYS A 233 -14.94 4.17 20.03
CA LYS A 233 -15.55 5.51 19.92
C LYS A 233 -15.98 5.83 18.49
N MET A 234 -15.25 5.30 17.49
CA MET A 234 -15.44 5.63 16.09
C MET A 234 -16.18 4.54 15.31
N LEU A 235 -15.95 3.27 15.65
CA LEU A 235 -16.43 2.12 14.87
C LEU A 235 -17.51 1.33 15.62
N THR A 236 -18.50 0.86 14.89
CA THR A 236 -19.55 -0.06 15.38
C THR A 236 -19.06 -1.50 15.56
N ALA A 237 -17.98 -1.87 14.84
CA ALA A 237 -17.33 -3.16 14.92
C ALA A 237 -15.86 -3.04 14.47
N PRO A 238 -14.98 -3.98 14.85
CA PRO A 238 -13.61 -4.01 14.32
C PRO A 238 -13.58 -4.10 12.80
N TRP A 239 -12.69 -3.33 12.18
CA TRP A 239 -12.46 -3.37 10.74
C TRP A 239 -11.32 -4.35 10.42
N THR A 240 -11.63 -5.33 9.58
CA THR A 240 -10.60 -6.22 9.03
C THR A 240 -10.03 -5.58 7.77
N VAL A 241 -8.75 -5.23 7.84
CA VAL A 241 -8.02 -4.65 6.71
C VAL A 241 -7.88 -5.71 5.61
N PRO A 242 -8.10 -5.38 4.33
CA PRO A 242 -7.80 -6.30 3.25
C PRO A 242 -6.36 -6.80 3.33
N LYS A 243 -6.19 -8.12 3.27
CA LYS A 243 -4.86 -8.77 3.37
C LYS A 243 -3.90 -8.18 2.34
N GLN A 244 -2.71 -7.87 2.79
CA GLN A 244 -1.62 -7.36 1.98
C GLN A 244 -0.62 -8.44 1.67
N THR A 245 -0.12 -8.45 0.43
CA THR A 245 0.99 -9.31 0.02
C THR A 245 2.05 -8.42 -0.59
N LEU A 246 3.21 -8.38 0.04
CA LEU A 246 4.36 -7.62 -0.38
C LEU A 246 5.43 -8.55 -0.94
N THR A 247 6.21 -8.05 -1.87
CA THR A 247 7.38 -8.74 -2.40
C THR A 247 8.67 -8.11 -1.89
N LEU A 248 9.72 -8.90 -1.78
CA LEU A 248 11.04 -8.39 -1.48
C LEU A 248 11.51 -7.49 -2.63
N ALA A 249 11.91 -6.26 -2.31
CA ALA A 249 12.35 -5.30 -3.30
C ALA A 249 13.70 -5.72 -3.93
N PRO A 250 13.98 -5.32 -5.17
CA PRO A 250 15.27 -5.57 -5.83
C PRO A 250 16.38 -4.63 -5.35
N PHE A 251 16.13 -3.84 -4.31
CA PHE A 251 17.06 -2.91 -3.66
C PHE A 251 17.08 -3.17 -2.15
N ASP A 252 18.12 -2.77 -1.47
CA ASP A 252 18.42 -3.11 -0.07
C ASP A 252 18.21 -1.99 0.93
N GLN A 253 17.86 -0.79 0.47
CA GLN A 253 17.65 0.38 1.30
C GLN A 253 16.42 1.17 0.85
N ILE A 254 15.71 1.74 1.83
CA ILE A 254 14.70 2.76 1.60
C ILE A 254 15.35 4.15 1.54
N MET A 255 14.70 5.07 0.85
CA MET A 255 15.14 6.47 0.78
C MET A 255 14.32 7.35 1.72
N PRO A 256 14.93 8.36 2.37
CA PRO A 256 14.16 9.31 3.14
C PRO A 256 13.34 10.21 2.20
N LEU A 257 12.03 10.18 2.33
CA LEU A 257 11.14 11.14 1.68
C LEU A 257 10.94 12.33 2.64
N ILE A 258 11.46 13.49 2.24
CA ILE A 258 11.30 14.73 3.01
C ILE A 258 9.87 15.23 2.84
N CYS A 259 9.15 15.32 3.94
CA CYS A 259 7.90 16.05 3.97
C CYS A 259 8.21 17.54 4.06
N ALA A 260 7.96 18.29 3.01
CA ALA A 260 7.95 19.76 3.06
C ALA A 260 6.49 20.16 3.33
N GLY A 261 6.19 20.57 4.57
CA GLY A 261 4.85 21.08 4.88
C GLY A 261 4.49 22.25 3.97
N VAL A 262 3.24 22.30 3.58
CA VAL A 262 2.64 23.39 2.79
C VAL A 262 2.15 24.48 3.72
#